data_937de61637d7dfb7298784e8d5ddcc33
#
_entry.id   937de61637d7dfb7298784e8d5ddcc33
#
_cell.length_a   1.000
_cell.length_b   1.000
_cell.length_c   1.000
_cell.angle_alpha   90.00
_cell.angle_beta   90.00
_cell.angle_gamma   90.00
#
_symmetry.space_group_name_H-M   'P 1'
#
loop_
_entity.id
_entity.type
_entity.pdbx_description
1 polymer ?
#
loop_
_entity_poly.entity_id
_entity_poly.type
_entity_poly.pdbx_seq_one_letter_code
_entity_poly.pdbx_strand_id
1 'polypeptide(L)'
;MSIAIENNVALVTGANRGIGKAIVESFLDHGAKKVYLAVRDTNSTKELEEKYGDKVVTLQADVSNTASIKTLAEHATDVDVVVNNAGIGTPQSIISDDVEEDFLNQLQVNAFGLVRVANAFAKTLESNKGALVQLNSIASIKNFSQLSTYSASKAASYSLTQGIRTELSPRRINVLSVHPGPVDTDMAAKAGFENAAATSEISEGIVSALKAGDFHLFPDDMAKQFEKEYENFSNNIVTSDFSE
;
A
#
# COMPACT_ATOMS: atom_id res chain seq x y z
N MET A 1 13.98 -3.09 10.36
CA MET A 1 15.20 -2.60 9.64
C MET A 1 14.82 -1.28 8.98
N SER A 2 15.68 -0.28 9.06
CA SER A 2 15.41 1.04 8.48
C SER A 2 15.84 1.09 7.01
N ILE A 3 15.10 1.82 6.19
CA ILE A 3 15.45 2.14 4.81
C ILE A 3 15.16 3.61 4.54
N ALA A 4 16.12 4.33 3.97
CA ALA A 4 15.92 5.70 3.50
C ALA A 4 15.38 5.69 2.07
N ILE A 5 14.69 6.75 1.67
CA ILE A 5 14.23 6.92 0.28
C ILE A 5 15.35 7.47 -0.60
N GLU A 6 16.24 8.26 -0.03
CA GLU A 6 17.34 8.91 -0.74
C GLU A 6 18.22 7.90 -1.49
N ASN A 7 18.46 8.16 -2.77
CA ASN A 7 19.23 7.34 -3.72
C ASN A 7 18.65 5.94 -4.01
N ASN A 8 17.49 5.58 -3.48
CA ASN A 8 16.82 4.30 -3.72
C ASN A 8 15.84 4.37 -4.90
N VAL A 9 15.57 3.22 -5.48
CA VAL A 9 14.58 3.03 -6.56
C VAL A 9 13.28 2.52 -5.94
N ALA A 10 12.18 3.23 -6.18
CA ALA A 10 10.87 2.82 -5.69
C ALA A 10 9.95 2.36 -6.83
N LEU A 11 8.93 1.57 -6.49
CA LEU A 11 7.82 1.22 -7.34
C LEU A 11 6.52 1.47 -6.58
N VAL A 12 5.57 2.18 -7.19
CA VAL A 12 4.26 2.48 -6.60
C VAL A 12 3.16 1.96 -7.51
N THR A 13 2.31 1.05 -7.00
CA THR A 13 1.11 0.62 -7.73
C THR A 13 -0.03 1.61 -7.54
N GLY A 14 -0.79 1.91 -8.60
CA GLY A 14 -1.82 2.95 -8.56
C GLY A 14 -1.24 4.37 -8.39
N ALA A 15 -0.10 4.63 -9.02
CA ALA A 15 0.70 5.85 -8.88
C ALA A 15 0.09 7.12 -9.48
N ASN A 16 -0.98 7.01 -10.23
CA ASN A 16 -1.50 8.08 -11.09
C ASN A 16 -2.37 9.12 -10.36
N ARG A 17 -2.85 8.85 -9.16
CA ARG A 17 -3.76 9.75 -8.40
C ARG A 17 -3.73 9.48 -6.90
N GLY A 18 -4.38 10.37 -6.15
CA GLY A 18 -4.61 10.22 -4.70
C GLY A 18 -3.33 9.93 -3.92
N ILE A 19 -3.40 8.98 -3.00
CA ILE A 19 -2.26 8.59 -2.15
C ILE A 19 -1.07 8.12 -2.99
N GLY A 20 -1.30 7.35 -4.06
CA GLY A 20 -0.22 6.85 -4.92
C GLY A 20 0.58 7.96 -5.58
N LYS A 21 -0.09 9.00 -6.12
CA LYS A 21 0.57 10.18 -6.69
C LYS A 21 1.36 10.94 -5.61
N ALA A 22 0.77 11.15 -4.43
CA ALA A 22 1.44 11.83 -3.33
C ALA A 22 2.69 11.07 -2.84
N ILE A 23 2.66 9.73 -2.80
CA ILE A 23 3.84 8.92 -2.47
C ILE A 23 4.95 9.09 -3.52
N VAL A 24 4.61 9.09 -4.81
CA VAL A 24 5.59 9.34 -5.88
C VAL A 24 6.27 10.70 -5.70
N GLU A 25 5.48 11.75 -5.50
CA GLU A 25 5.98 13.12 -5.32
C GLU A 25 6.86 13.24 -4.07
N SER A 26 6.38 12.75 -2.92
CA SER A 26 7.13 12.73 -1.67
C SER A 26 8.45 11.95 -1.80
N PHE A 27 8.44 10.77 -2.42
CA PHE A 27 9.67 9.99 -2.60
C PHE A 27 10.70 10.70 -3.47
N LEU A 28 10.27 11.39 -4.53
CA LEU A 28 11.16 12.20 -5.36
C LEU A 28 11.71 13.42 -4.62
N ASP A 29 10.89 14.07 -3.79
CA ASP A 29 11.29 15.19 -2.94
C ASP A 29 12.30 14.77 -1.84
N HIS A 30 12.17 13.52 -1.36
CA HIS A 30 13.13 12.87 -0.45
C HIS A 30 14.32 12.21 -1.16
N GLY A 31 14.56 12.54 -2.42
CA GLY A 31 15.76 12.15 -3.15
C GLY A 31 15.76 10.74 -3.71
N ALA A 32 14.59 10.14 -3.96
CA ALA A 32 14.53 8.88 -4.70
C ALA A 32 15.31 8.99 -6.03
N LYS A 33 16.11 7.98 -6.33
CA LYS A 33 16.86 7.92 -7.59
C LYS A 33 15.93 7.78 -8.78
N LYS A 34 14.88 6.99 -8.63
CA LYS A 34 13.88 6.70 -9.67
C LYS A 34 12.60 6.16 -9.03
N VAL A 35 11.45 6.43 -9.61
CA VAL A 35 10.18 5.82 -9.21
C VAL A 35 9.49 5.20 -10.42
N TYR A 36 9.20 3.91 -10.34
CA TYR A 36 8.33 3.22 -11.29
C TYR A 36 6.86 3.49 -10.96
N LEU A 37 6.12 4.00 -11.95
CA LEU A 37 4.69 4.30 -11.88
C LEU A 37 3.91 3.11 -12.44
N ALA A 38 3.47 2.19 -11.58
CA ALA A 38 2.75 1.00 -12.02
C ALA A 38 1.23 1.28 -12.07
N VAL A 39 0.67 1.38 -13.26
CA VAL A 39 -0.72 1.81 -13.53
C VAL A 39 -1.38 0.97 -14.62
N ARG A 40 -2.73 0.88 -14.60
CA ARG A 40 -3.48 0.16 -15.65
C ARG A 40 -3.48 0.91 -16.98
N ASP A 41 -3.67 2.22 -16.93
CA ASP A 41 -3.64 3.12 -18.09
C ASP A 41 -2.39 4.01 -18.01
N THR A 42 -1.43 3.75 -18.89
CA THR A 42 -0.16 4.49 -18.95
C THR A 42 -0.32 5.96 -19.34
N ASN A 43 -1.43 6.34 -19.99
CA ASN A 43 -1.69 7.75 -20.28
C ASN A 43 -2.03 8.57 -19.04
N SER A 44 -2.43 7.92 -17.93
CA SER A 44 -2.83 8.59 -16.71
C SER A 44 -1.65 9.17 -15.88
N THR A 45 -0.41 8.93 -16.29
CA THR A 45 0.82 9.40 -15.63
C THR A 45 1.58 10.47 -16.39
N LYS A 46 1.07 10.93 -17.53
CA LYS A 46 1.76 11.92 -18.39
C LYS A 46 2.18 13.20 -17.63
N GLU A 47 1.32 13.70 -16.74
CA GLU A 47 1.64 14.87 -15.92
C GLU A 47 2.89 14.63 -15.04
N LEU A 48 3.02 13.43 -14.46
CA LEU A 48 4.19 13.06 -13.65
C LEU A 48 5.43 12.88 -14.53
N GLU A 49 5.29 12.30 -15.72
CA GLU A 49 6.40 12.15 -16.68
C GLU A 49 6.90 13.52 -17.16
N GLU A 50 5.99 14.45 -17.49
CA GLU A 50 6.34 15.81 -17.89
C GLU A 50 7.04 16.58 -16.75
N LYS A 51 6.57 16.41 -15.51
CA LYS A 51 7.11 17.10 -14.33
C LYS A 51 8.48 16.58 -13.89
N TYR A 52 8.69 15.26 -13.95
CA TYR A 52 9.85 14.61 -13.34
C TYR A 52 10.83 13.97 -14.31
N GLY A 53 10.48 13.91 -15.60
CA GLY A 53 11.36 13.39 -16.67
C GLY A 53 11.91 12.00 -16.36
N ASP A 54 13.21 11.84 -16.51
CA ASP A 54 13.91 10.56 -16.36
C ASP A 54 13.86 9.97 -14.94
N LYS A 55 13.37 10.73 -13.95
CA LYS A 55 13.21 10.22 -12.57
C LYS A 55 11.99 9.31 -12.39
N VAL A 56 11.08 9.28 -13.36
CA VAL A 56 9.92 8.40 -13.34
C VAL A 56 9.86 7.52 -14.58
N VAL A 57 9.37 6.29 -14.43
CA VAL A 57 9.17 5.34 -15.52
C VAL A 57 7.80 4.71 -15.37
N THR A 58 6.92 4.93 -16.33
CA THR A 58 5.58 4.33 -16.33
C THR A 58 5.63 2.90 -16.88
N LEU A 59 5.03 1.97 -16.12
CA LEU A 59 4.85 0.58 -16.52
C LEU A 59 3.38 0.20 -16.38
N GLN A 60 2.87 -0.51 -17.39
CA GLN A 60 1.51 -1.03 -17.32
C GLN A 60 1.42 -2.17 -16.30
N ALA A 61 0.48 -2.07 -15.36
CA ALA A 61 0.28 -3.09 -14.35
C ALA A 61 -1.18 -3.15 -13.87
N ASP A 62 -1.71 -4.36 -13.80
CA ASP A 62 -2.98 -4.68 -13.15
C ASP A 62 -2.72 -5.67 -12.02
N VAL A 63 -2.91 -5.23 -10.77
CA VAL A 63 -2.68 -6.05 -9.58
C VAL A 63 -3.66 -7.22 -9.47
N SER A 64 -4.79 -7.18 -10.17
CA SER A 64 -5.74 -8.29 -10.24
C SER A 64 -5.28 -9.42 -11.18
N ASN A 65 -4.24 -9.18 -11.99
CA ASN A 65 -3.73 -10.11 -13.01
C ASN A 65 -2.31 -10.59 -12.69
N THR A 66 -2.16 -11.88 -12.44
CA THR A 66 -0.86 -12.49 -12.08
C THR A 66 0.21 -12.33 -13.18
N ALA A 67 -0.17 -12.48 -14.46
CA ALA A 67 0.78 -12.35 -15.57
C ALA A 67 1.27 -10.89 -15.69
N SER A 68 0.35 -9.92 -15.52
CA SER A 68 0.71 -8.49 -15.52
C SER A 68 1.74 -8.15 -14.44
N ILE A 69 1.58 -8.67 -13.22
CA ILE A 69 2.53 -8.40 -12.13
C ILE A 69 3.87 -9.13 -12.33
N LYS A 70 3.88 -10.32 -12.94
CA LYS A 70 5.14 -10.97 -13.33
C LYS A 70 5.91 -10.14 -14.36
N THR A 71 5.24 -9.68 -15.42
CA THR A 71 5.84 -8.80 -16.42
C THR A 71 6.35 -7.49 -15.80
N LEU A 72 5.60 -6.89 -14.87
CA LEU A 72 6.05 -5.70 -14.13
C LEU A 72 7.39 -5.96 -13.42
N ALA A 73 7.52 -7.09 -12.72
CA ALA A 73 8.74 -7.44 -11.98
C ALA A 73 9.94 -7.73 -12.92
N GLU A 74 9.69 -8.25 -14.11
CA GLU A 74 10.72 -8.46 -15.16
C GLU A 74 11.31 -7.14 -15.68
N HIS A 75 10.53 -6.05 -15.65
CA HIS A 75 10.97 -4.72 -16.10
C HIS A 75 11.52 -3.84 -14.98
N ALA A 76 11.11 -4.07 -13.74
CA ALA A 76 11.50 -3.29 -12.56
C ALA A 76 12.43 -4.11 -11.65
N THR A 77 13.61 -4.46 -12.16
CA THR A 77 14.54 -5.40 -11.51
C THR A 77 15.47 -4.76 -10.48
N ASP A 78 15.54 -3.44 -10.41
CA ASP A 78 16.42 -2.65 -9.55
C ASP A 78 15.70 -1.97 -8.38
N VAL A 79 14.50 -2.45 -8.03
CA VAL A 79 13.63 -1.83 -7.02
C VAL A 79 14.11 -2.14 -5.61
N ASP A 80 14.23 -1.09 -4.78
CA ASP A 80 14.57 -1.15 -3.36
C ASP A 80 13.31 -1.07 -2.48
N VAL A 81 12.28 -0.29 -2.90
CA VAL A 81 11.05 -0.09 -2.16
C VAL A 81 9.84 -0.33 -3.06
N VAL A 82 9.00 -1.29 -2.70
CA VAL A 82 7.72 -1.56 -3.39
C VAL A 82 6.58 -1.06 -2.53
N VAL A 83 5.77 -0.14 -3.07
CA VAL A 83 4.54 0.34 -2.43
C VAL A 83 3.34 -0.27 -3.14
N ASN A 84 2.69 -1.25 -2.51
CA ASN A 84 1.42 -1.81 -2.96
C ASN A 84 0.27 -0.92 -2.47
N ASN A 85 -0.01 0.12 -3.25
CA ASN A 85 -1.03 1.12 -2.96
C ASN A 85 -2.34 0.89 -3.72
N ALA A 86 -2.30 0.27 -4.91
CA ALA A 86 -3.50 0.02 -5.71
C ALA A 86 -4.59 -0.68 -4.90
N GLY A 87 -5.78 -0.10 -4.86
CA GLY A 87 -6.91 -0.61 -4.13
C GLY A 87 -8.23 -0.06 -4.66
N ILE A 88 -9.30 -0.76 -4.38
CA ILE A 88 -10.68 -0.36 -4.71
C ILE A 88 -11.57 -0.50 -3.47
N GLY A 89 -12.60 0.33 -3.41
CA GLY A 89 -13.65 0.26 -2.41
C GLY A 89 -14.93 0.88 -2.96
N THR A 90 -16.04 0.18 -2.79
CA THR A 90 -17.35 0.61 -3.23
C THR A 90 -18.27 0.68 -2.00
N PRO A 91 -18.88 1.84 -1.71
CA PRO A 91 -19.94 1.92 -0.71
C PRO A 91 -21.14 1.05 -1.15
N GLN A 92 -21.47 0.06 -0.33
CA GLN A 92 -22.54 -0.89 -0.64
C GLN A 92 -23.13 -1.51 0.63
N SER A 93 -24.43 -1.82 0.58
CA SER A 93 -25.05 -2.64 1.61
C SER A 93 -24.49 -4.06 1.59
N ILE A 94 -24.17 -4.61 2.76
CA ILE A 94 -23.76 -6.02 2.88
C ILE A 94 -24.92 -6.98 2.53
N ILE A 95 -26.14 -6.46 2.51
CA ILE A 95 -27.35 -7.20 2.11
C ILE A 95 -27.84 -6.58 0.80
N SER A 96 -27.24 -6.99 -0.32
CA SER A 96 -27.64 -6.63 -1.69
C SER A 96 -27.36 -7.81 -2.61
N ASP A 97 -28.06 -7.87 -3.75
CA ASP A 97 -28.00 -9.00 -4.68
C ASP A 97 -26.65 -9.18 -5.36
N ASP A 98 -25.89 -8.10 -5.50
CA ASP A 98 -24.58 -8.03 -6.18
C ASP A 98 -23.38 -7.98 -5.22
N VAL A 99 -23.61 -8.15 -3.91
CA VAL A 99 -22.57 -8.01 -2.87
C VAL A 99 -21.44 -9.01 -3.03
N GLU A 100 -21.75 -10.25 -3.45
CA GLU A 100 -20.76 -11.32 -3.62
C GLU A 100 -19.78 -10.98 -4.75
N GLU A 101 -20.28 -10.50 -5.89
CA GLU A 101 -19.45 -10.12 -7.04
C GLU A 101 -18.54 -8.94 -6.69
N ASP A 102 -19.10 -7.90 -6.04
CA ASP A 102 -18.31 -6.74 -5.60
C ASP A 102 -17.23 -7.15 -4.59
N PHE A 103 -17.56 -8.00 -3.62
CA PHE A 103 -16.61 -8.48 -2.63
C PHE A 103 -15.48 -9.31 -3.26
N LEU A 104 -15.80 -10.22 -4.18
CA LEU A 104 -14.80 -10.98 -4.94
C LEU A 104 -13.85 -10.06 -5.72
N ASN A 105 -14.39 -9.04 -6.38
CA ASN A 105 -13.57 -8.06 -7.09
C ASN A 105 -12.65 -7.27 -6.13
N GLN A 106 -13.16 -6.85 -4.97
CA GLN A 106 -12.36 -6.18 -3.95
C GLN A 106 -11.27 -7.10 -3.38
N LEU A 107 -11.55 -8.38 -3.14
CA LEU A 107 -10.55 -9.37 -2.73
C LEU A 107 -9.46 -9.55 -3.79
N GLN A 108 -9.82 -9.62 -5.08
CA GLN A 108 -8.87 -9.77 -6.17
C GLN A 108 -7.85 -8.64 -6.24
N VAL A 109 -8.28 -7.42 -5.98
CA VAL A 109 -7.42 -6.23 -6.00
C VAL A 109 -6.71 -6.04 -4.65
N ASN A 110 -7.47 -5.95 -3.54
CA ASN A 110 -6.96 -5.50 -2.26
C ASN A 110 -6.16 -6.58 -1.51
N ALA A 111 -6.53 -7.86 -1.64
CA ALA A 111 -5.90 -8.97 -0.92
C ALA A 111 -4.99 -9.81 -1.84
N PHE A 112 -5.52 -10.38 -2.91
CA PHE A 112 -4.69 -11.18 -3.84
C PHE A 112 -3.68 -10.31 -4.60
N GLY A 113 -3.98 -9.03 -4.87
CA GLY A 113 -3.02 -8.07 -5.42
C GLY A 113 -1.76 -7.96 -4.58
N LEU A 114 -1.91 -7.85 -3.25
CA LEU A 114 -0.77 -7.86 -2.32
C LEU A 114 0.06 -9.14 -2.45
N VAL A 115 -0.59 -10.31 -2.45
CA VAL A 115 0.11 -11.60 -2.56
C VAL A 115 0.89 -11.70 -3.87
N ARG A 116 0.31 -11.26 -4.99
CA ARG A 116 0.98 -11.27 -6.30
C ARG A 116 2.20 -10.35 -6.31
N VAL A 117 2.06 -9.12 -5.80
CA VAL A 117 3.15 -8.14 -5.73
C VAL A 117 4.26 -8.64 -4.81
N ALA A 118 3.93 -9.11 -3.60
CA ALA A 118 4.91 -9.64 -2.66
C ALA A 118 5.71 -10.80 -3.26
N ASN A 119 5.04 -11.77 -3.88
CA ASN A 119 5.71 -12.91 -4.51
C ASN A 119 6.60 -12.50 -5.69
N ALA A 120 6.15 -11.57 -6.53
CA ALA A 120 6.90 -11.16 -7.71
C ALA A 120 8.18 -10.40 -7.35
N PHE A 121 8.15 -9.58 -6.29
CA PHE A 121 9.28 -8.74 -5.90
C PHE A 121 10.12 -9.28 -4.75
N ALA A 122 9.73 -10.39 -4.10
CA ALA A 122 10.43 -10.92 -2.93
C ALA A 122 11.95 -11.14 -3.16
N LYS A 123 12.35 -11.70 -4.32
CA LYS A 123 13.77 -11.94 -4.65
C LYS A 123 14.54 -10.64 -4.87
N THR A 124 13.95 -9.67 -5.57
CA THR A 124 14.57 -8.36 -5.80
C THR A 124 14.76 -7.61 -4.49
N LEU A 125 13.71 -7.54 -3.66
CA LEU A 125 13.77 -6.91 -2.34
C LEU A 125 14.77 -7.60 -1.40
N GLU A 126 14.89 -8.93 -1.45
CA GLU A 126 15.89 -9.67 -0.66
C GLU A 126 17.32 -9.31 -1.08
N SER A 127 17.59 -9.27 -2.38
CA SER A 127 18.90 -8.90 -2.92
C SER A 127 19.31 -7.49 -2.52
N ASN A 128 18.34 -6.56 -2.50
CA ASN A 128 18.55 -5.15 -2.21
C ASN A 128 18.38 -4.81 -0.72
N LYS A 129 17.98 -5.78 0.14
CA LYS A 129 17.60 -5.56 1.55
C LYS A 129 16.54 -4.45 1.67
N GLY A 130 15.58 -4.50 0.78
CA GLY A 130 14.60 -3.46 0.54
C GLY A 130 13.38 -3.51 1.47
N ALA A 131 12.29 -2.87 1.03
CA ALA A 131 11.04 -2.80 1.77
C ALA A 131 9.80 -3.05 0.91
N LEU A 132 8.79 -3.66 1.52
CA LEU A 132 7.42 -3.76 1.01
C LEU A 132 6.50 -2.92 1.88
N VAL A 133 5.84 -1.95 1.30
CA VAL A 133 4.83 -1.10 1.94
C VAL A 133 3.45 -1.54 1.45
N GLN A 134 2.54 -1.88 2.37
CA GLN A 134 1.16 -2.23 2.06
C GLN A 134 0.21 -1.14 2.55
N LEU A 135 -0.57 -0.55 1.63
CA LEU A 135 -1.65 0.37 1.96
C LEU A 135 -2.89 -0.43 2.41
N ASN A 136 -3.01 -0.61 3.72
CA ASN A 136 -4.20 -1.14 4.39
C ASN A 136 -5.21 -0.01 4.67
N SER A 137 -5.84 0.03 5.83
CA SER A 137 -6.77 1.06 6.29
C SER A 137 -7.12 0.80 7.76
N ILE A 138 -7.64 1.78 8.49
CA ILE A 138 -8.36 1.54 9.76
C ILE A 138 -9.54 0.57 9.55
N ALA A 139 -10.10 0.52 8.34
CA ALA A 139 -11.12 -0.45 7.96
C ALA A 139 -10.64 -1.91 8.01
N SER A 140 -9.33 -2.15 8.06
CA SER A 140 -8.77 -3.49 8.27
C SER A 140 -8.87 -3.97 9.73
N ILE A 141 -9.11 -3.05 10.67
CA ILE A 141 -9.21 -3.31 12.12
C ILE A 141 -10.66 -3.27 12.58
N LYS A 142 -11.45 -2.35 12.03
CA LYS A 142 -12.87 -2.19 12.34
C LYS A 142 -13.71 -2.20 11.08
N ASN A 143 -14.83 -2.94 11.09
CA ASN A 143 -15.81 -2.88 10.01
C ASN A 143 -16.60 -1.56 10.05
N PHE A 144 -16.76 -0.91 8.90
CA PHE A 144 -17.65 0.22 8.67
C PHE A 144 -18.82 -0.25 7.83
N SER A 145 -20.07 -0.17 8.36
CA SER A 145 -21.24 -0.84 7.79
C SER A 145 -21.54 -0.50 6.32
N GLN A 146 -21.27 0.75 5.90
CA GLN A 146 -21.45 1.16 4.50
C GLN A 146 -20.28 0.72 3.58
N LEU A 147 -19.21 0.19 4.16
CA LEU A 147 -18.00 -0.27 3.49
C LEU A 147 -17.65 -1.70 3.95
N SER A 148 -18.65 -2.55 4.19
CA SER A 148 -18.43 -3.85 4.83
C SER A 148 -17.57 -4.79 3.99
N THR A 149 -17.79 -4.88 2.68
CA THR A 149 -16.98 -5.69 1.76
C THR A 149 -15.56 -5.14 1.64
N TYR A 150 -15.43 -3.82 1.57
CA TYR A 150 -14.12 -3.16 1.61
C TYR A 150 -13.38 -3.44 2.92
N SER A 151 -14.04 -3.27 4.06
CA SER A 151 -13.46 -3.56 5.37
C SER A 151 -13.00 -5.01 5.47
N ALA A 152 -13.81 -5.97 5.02
CA ALA A 152 -13.44 -7.38 4.99
C ALA A 152 -12.24 -7.64 4.06
N SER A 153 -12.19 -7.02 2.88
CA SER A 153 -11.06 -7.15 1.96
C SER A 153 -9.76 -6.55 2.54
N LYS A 154 -9.86 -5.45 3.28
CA LYS A 154 -8.72 -4.82 3.97
C LYS A 154 -8.30 -5.60 5.22
N ALA A 155 -9.23 -6.24 5.93
CA ALA A 155 -8.91 -7.16 7.02
C ALA A 155 -8.15 -8.39 6.51
N ALA A 156 -8.59 -8.98 5.39
CA ALA A 156 -7.86 -10.04 4.71
C ALA A 156 -6.45 -9.59 4.28
N SER A 157 -6.35 -8.40 3.67
CA SER A 157 -5.06 -7.80 3.29
C SER A 157 -4.13 -7.61 4.48
N TYR A 158 -4.64 -7.11 5.61
CA TYR A 158 -3.83 -6.91 6.81
C TYR A 158 -3.36 -8.23 7.43
N SER A 159 -4.23 -9.23 7.51
CA SER A 159 -3.83 -10.57 7.96
C SER A 159 -2.72 -11.16 7.08
N LEU A 160 -2.83 -11.02 5.75
CA LEU A 160 -1.78 -11.42 4.80
C LEU A 160 -0.50 -10.60 5.00
N THR A 161 -0.60 -9.30 5.31
CA THR A 161 0.58 -8.45 5.57
C THR A 161 1.38 -8.93 6.78
N GLN A 162 0.70 -9.40 7.83
CA GLN A 162 1.35 -10.01 9.01
C GLN A 162 2.13 -11.28 8.63
N GLY A 163 1.48 -12.21 7.88
CA GLY A 163 2.14 -13.42 7.39
C GLY A 163 3.34 -13.12 6.49
N ILE A 164 3.19 -12.18 5.54
CA ILE A 164 4.27 -11.73 4.66
C ILE A 164 5.44 -11.15 5.49
N ARG A 165 5.16 -10.36 6.54
CA ARG A 165 6.21 -9.86 7.44
C ARG A 165 6.98 -11.00 8.08
N THR A 166 6.30 -12.01 8.61
CA THR A 166 6.92 -13.17 9.24
C THR A 166 7.85 -13.91 8.28
N GLU A 167 7.44 -14.07 7.02
CA GLU A 167 8.26 -14.74 5.99
C GLU A 167 9.41 -13.90 5.45
N LEU A 168 9.22 -12.57 5.34
CA LEU A 168 10.21 -11.68 4.72
C LEU A 168 11.23 -11.10 5.71
N SER A 169 10.90 -10.99 7.00
CA SER A 169 11.83 -10.46 8.02
C SER A 169 13.15 -11.25 8.12
N PRO A 170 13.16 -12.60 8.13
CA PRO A 170 14.41 -13.37 8.12
C PRO A 170 15.25 -13.12 6.86
N ARG A 171 14.63 -12.71 5.76
CA ARG A 171 15.26 -12.35 4.48
C ARG A 171 15.76 -10.91 4.43
N ARG A 172 15.69 -10.19 5.55
CA ARG A 172 16.07 -8.78 5.71
C ARG A 172 15.27 -7.81 4.82
N ILE A 173 14.02 -8.13 4.56
CA ILE A 173 13.08 -7.24 3.88
C ILE A 173 12.22 -6.57 4.96
N ASN A 174 12.18 -5.23 4.97
CA ASN A 174 11.26 -4.49 5.83
C ASN A 174 9.84 -4.58 5.28
N VAL A 175 8.85 -4.78 6.14
CA VAL A 175 7.43 -4.74 5.76
C VAL A 175 6.76 -3.67 6.60
N LEU A 176 6.10 -2.71 5.92
CA LEU A 176 5.35 -1.63 6.54
C LEU A 176 3.87 -1.76 6.19
N SER A 177 3.01 -1.80 7.20
CA SER A 177 1.56 -1.81 7.11
C SER A 177 1.01 -0.42 7.43
N VAL A 178 0.40 0.24 6.44
CA VAL A 178 -0.11 1.60 6.58
C VAL A 178 -1.63 1.56 6.75
N HIS A 179 -2.15 2.19 7.80
CA HIS A 179 -3.55 2.15 8.20
C HIS A 179 -4.18 3.55 8.20
N PRO A 180 -4.36 4.22 7.06
CA PRO A 180 -5.00 5.53 7.03
C PRO A 180 -6.49 5.45 7.36
N GLY A 181 -7.02 6.55 7.90
CA GLY A 181 -8.44 6.86 7.91
C GLY A 181 -8.94 7.33 6.54
N PRO A 182 -10.01 8.13 6.48
CA PRO A 182 -10.43 8.81 5.25
C PRO A 182 -9.36 9.79 4.77
N VAL A 183 -8.94 9.67 3.50
CA VAL A 183 -7.93 10.52 2.87
C VAL A 183 -8.53 11.23 1.67
N ASP A 184 -8.22 12.51 1.45
CA ASP A 184 -8.74 13.33 0.36
C ASP A 184 -8.37 12.73 -1.02
N THR A 185 -9.29 11.95 -1.54
CA THR A 185 -9.19 11.19 -2.78
C THR A 185 -10.58 11.01 -3.39
N ASP A 186 -10.65 10.70 -4.68
CA ASP A 186 -11.91 10.35 -5.35
C ASP A 186 -12.68 9.21 -4.63
N MET A 187 -11.97 8.31 -3.96
CA MET A 187 -12.58 7.20 -3.21
C MET A 187 -13.31 7.73 -1.97
N ALA A 188 -12.68 8.61 -1.21
CA ALA A 188 -13.29 9.22 -0.03
C ALA A 188 -14.46 10.13 -0.40
N ALA A 189 -14.33 10.92 -1.47
CA ALA A 189 -15.40 11.76 -1.99
C ALA A 189 -16.63 10.93 -2.39
N LYS A 190 -16.45 9.81 -3.09
CA LYS A 190 -17.53 8.88 -3.45
C LYS A 190 -18.19 8.22 -2.22
N ALA A 191 -17.44 8.03 -1.15
CA ALA A 191 -17.95 7.50 0.11
C ALA A 191 -18.57 8.56 1.02
N GLY A 192 -18.58 9.83 0.61
CA GLY A 192 -19.23 10.94 1.33
C GLY A 192 -18.45 11.47 2.53
N PHE A 193 -17.13 11.27 2.58
CA PHE A 193 -16.28 11.84 3.63
C PHE A 193 -15.95 13.30 3.32
N GLU A 194 -16.35 14.22 4.21
CA GLU A 194 -16.12 15.67 4.08
C GLU A 194 -14.81 16.13 4.75
N ASN A 195 -14.39 15.45 5.82
CA ASN A 195 -13.20 15.79 6.60
C ASN A 195 -12.15 14.68 6.43
N ALA A 196 -11.51 14.65 5.29
CA ALA A 196 -10.47 13.66 4.97
C ALA A 196 -9.07 14.26 5.16
N ALA A 197 -8.12 13.43 5.61
CA ALA A 197 -6.73 13.82 5.79
C ALA A 197 -6.06 14.14 4.44
N ALA A 198 -5.07 15.00 4.46
CA ALA A 198 -4.30 15.28 3.25
C ALA A 198 -3.49 14.06 2.81
N THR A 199 -3.39 13.82 1.50
CA THR A 199 -2.57 12.72 0.95
C THR A 199 -1.10 12.82 1.36
N SER A 200 -0.61 14.04 1.61
CA SER A 200 0.75 14.30 2.08
C SER A 200 1.02 13.77 3.49
N GLU A 201 0.02 13.72 4.39
CA GLU A 201 0.21 13.12 5.71
C GLU A 201 0.56 11.64 5.60
N ILE A 202 -0.06 10.94 4.64
CA ILE A 202 0.18 9.53 4.41
C ILE A 202 1.58 9.32 3.78
N SER A 203 1.94 10.09 2.76
CA SER A 203 3.21 9.92 2.06
C SER A 203 4.41 10.28 2.94
N GLU A 204 4.36 11.36 3.70
CA GLU A 204 5.42 11.76 4.64
C GLU A 204 5.51 10.79 5.83
N GLY A 205 4.36 10.29 6.30
CA GLY A 205 4.32 9.23 7.31
C GLY A 205 5.04 7.97 6.85
N ILE A 206 4.84 7.55 5.59
CA ILE A 206 5.52 6.38 5.02
C ILE A 206 7.05 6.58 4.99
N VAL A 207 7.53 7.75 4.56
CA VAL A 207 8.97 8.08 4.56
C VAL A 207 9.55 7.97 5.97
N SER A 208 8.86 8.54 6.95
CA SER A 208 9.28 8.52 8.36
C SER A 208 9.30 7.10 8.94
N ALA A 209 8.24 6.31 8.71
CA ALA A 209 8.12 4.94 9.21
C ALA A 209 9.14 3.99 8.58
N LEU A 210 9.41 4.12 7.27
CA LEU A 210 10.47 3.36 6.59
C LEU A 210 11.85 3.66 7.20
N LYS A 211 12.13 4.92 7.50
CA LYS A 211 13.38 5.33 8.15
C LYS A 211 13.48 4.83 9.60
N ALA A 212 12.37 4.74 10.34
CA ALA A 212 12.32 4.17 11.68
C ALA A 212 12.41 2.64 11.66
N GLY A 213 11.94 2.00 10.59
CA GLY A 213 11.87 0.54 10.47
C GLY A 213 10.61 -0.02 11.14
N ASP A 214 9.55 0.79 11.22
CA ASP A 214 8.29 0.43 11.85
C ASP A 214 7.53 -0.62 11.04
N PHE A 215 6.71 -1.41 11.72
CA PHE A 215 5.77 -2.32 11.04
C PHE A 215 4.41 -1.67 10.80
N HIS A 216 3.93 -0.86 11.73
CA HIS A 216 2.65 -0.17 11.61
C HIS A 216 2.85 1.33 11.44
N LEU A 217 1.97 1.93 10.63
CA LEU A 217 1.83 3.37 10.50
C LEU A 217 0.33 3.74 10.52
N PHE A 218 -0.03 4.61 11.43
CA PHE A 218 -1.34 5.24 11.56
C PHE A 218 -1.16 6.76 11.32
N PRO A 219 -1.25 7.22 10.05
CA PRO A 219 -0.68 8.51 9.67
C PRO A 219 -1.50 9.73 10.06
N ASP A 220 -2.82 9.63 10.07
CA ASP A 220 -3.75 10.74 10.28
C ASP A 220 -4.40 10.73 11.66
N ASP A 221 -5.11 11.79 12.01
CA ASP A 221 -5.67 11.96 13.35
C ASP A 221 -6.71 10.90 13.73
N MET A 222 -7.53 10.45 12.76
CA MET A 222 -8.46 9.34 13.00
C MET A 222 -7.69 8.04 13.19
N ALA A 223 -6.70 7.79 12.37
CA ALA A 223 -5.86 6.60 12.45
C ALA A 223 -5.11 6.54 13.79
N LYS A 224 -4.57 7.64 14.29
CA LYS A 224 -3.90 7.72 15.60
C LYS A 224 -4.82 7.38 16.78
N GLN A 225 -6.13 7.62 16.66
CA GLN A 225 -7.08 7.14 17.69
C GLN A 225 -7.17 5.61 17.71
N PHE A 226 -7.14 4.98 16.52
CA PHE A 226 -7.07 3.53 16.42
C PHE A 226 -5.75 2.98 16.97
N GLU A 227 -4.63 3.61 16.62
CA GLU A 227 -3.30 3.23 17.12
C GLU A 227 -3.29 3.15 18.64
N LYS A 228 -3.74 4.21 19.31
CA LYS A 228 -3.78 4.29 20.79
C LYS A 228 -4.51 3.12 21.45
N GLU A 229 -5.65 2.71 20.88
CA GLU A 229 -6.45 1.60 21.44
C GLU A 229 -5.90 0.22 20.99
N TYR A 230 -5.22 0.16 19.85
CA TYR A 230 -4.68 -1.05 19.25
C TYR A 230 -3.25 -1.38 19.70
N GLU A 231 -2.49 -0.40 20.19
CA GLU A 231 -1.06 -0.50 20.48
C GLU A 231 -0.72 -1.68 21.40
N ASN A 232 -1.45 -1.84 22.50
CA ASN A 232 -1.20 -2.92 23.45
C ASN A 232 -1.41 -4.31 22.82
N PHE A 233 -2.47 -4.49 22.03
CA PHE A 233 -2.74 -5.72 21.30
C PHE A 233 -1.68 -5.94 20.20
N SER A 234 -1.33 -4.90 19.47
CA SER A 234 -0.31 -4.94 18.44
C SER A 234 1.04 -5.41 19.00
N ASN A 235 1.51 -4.80 20.08
CA ASN A 235 2.82 -5.09 20.66
C ASN A 235 2.90 -6.47 21.31
N ASN A 236 1.82 -6.92 21.98
CA ASN A 236 1.83 -8.16 22.73
C ASN A 236 1.37 -9.38 21.93
N ILE A 237 0.62 -9.17 20.83
CA ILE A 237 0.02 -10.27 20.07
C ILE A 237 0.49 -10.27 18.61
N VAL A 238 0.34 -9.13 17.90
CA VAL A 238 0.57 -9.12 16.44
C VAL A 238 2.07 -9.16 16.09
N THR A 239 2.90 -8.46 16.86
CA THR A 239 4.34 -8.36 16.61
C THR A 239 5.19 -9.28 17.47
N SER A 240 4.58 -9.94 18.47
CA SER A 240 5.25 -10.94 19.28
C SER A 240 5.49 -12.22 18.50
N ASP A 241 6.55 -12.92 18.85
CA ASP A 241 6.86 -14.25 18.29
C ASP A 241 6.22 -15.31 19.20
N PHE A 242 5.27 -16.08 18.65
CA PHE A 242 4.64 -17.23 19.34
C PHE A 242 5.25 -18.56 18.89
N SER A 243 6.35 -18.56 18.16
CA SER A 243 7.08 -19.78 17.81
C SER A 243 7.80 -20.31 19.04
N GLU A 244 7.21 -21.33 19.68
CA GLU A 244 7.93 -22.26 20.56
C GLU A 244 8.67 -23.31 19.76
#